data_c34701813cc91bc764aa097dfc38a4ce
#
_entry.id   c34701813cc91bc764aa097dfc38a4ce
#
_cell.length_a   1.000
_cell.length_b   1.000
_cell.length_c   1.000
_cell.angle_alpha   90.00
_cell.angle_beta   90.00
_cell.angle_gamma   90.00
#
_symmetry.space_group_name_H-M   'P 1'
#
loop_
_entity.id
_entity.type
_entity.pdbx_description
1 polymer ?
#
loop_
_entity_poly.entity_id
_entity_poly.type
_entity_poly.pdbx_seq_one_letter_code
_entity_poly.pdbx_strand_id
1 'polypeptide(L)'
;HDRYIFLGRAEDLDVAVAAFEDAARQTPPNSPDRLTNFNNLGIGLRARYGRSGDLNDLSAALEAFQAALDGSPVTSPDRAQALNNLGLSLQNRYEQQGHLQDLDAAIIAHREAVDCTPANSLDRAICLSNLGFGLRNRFTRTQRQSDLRDAMNAWRDAIALVPADSPMLPGLYNNIGTGLGNRYAETGLPEDLDESIASFEAAIASTDSESPSLSGRLSNLGLALHDRYTLTGKLDNLNGSIATLEDAVSHSLSNSPAV
;
A
#
# COMPACT_ATOMS: atom_id res chain seq x y z
N HIS A 1 6.33 -15.71 15.61
CA HIS A 1 6.20 -14.52 14.76
C HIS A 1 6.88 -13.30 15.39
N ASP A 2 6.54 -12.92 16.62
CA ASP A 2 7.12 -11.75 17.31
C ASP A 2 8.64 -11.81 17.40
N ARG A 3 9.18 -13.02 17.65
CA ARG A 3 10.63 -13.24 17.68
C ARG A 3 11.30 -13.03 16.33
N TYR A 4 10.62 -13.38 15.23
CA TYR A 4 11.07 -13.09 13.87
C TYR A 4 11.07 -11.59 13.58
N ILE A 5 10.00 -10.87 13.96
CA ILE A 5 9.91 -9.40 13.80
C ILE A 5 11.06 -8.72 14.56
N PHE A 6 11.42 -9.25 15.74
CA PHE A 6 12.45 -8.65 16.59
C PHE A 6 13.89 -9.01 16.18
N LEU A 7 14.14 -10.25 15.70
CA LEU A 7 15.47 -10.78 15.42
C LEU A 7 15.76 -11.01 13.93
N GLY A 8 14.76 -11.00 13.08
CA GLY A 8 14.87 -11.18 11.62
C GLY A 8 15.37 -12.57 11.19
N ARG A 9 15.38 -13.56 12.08
CA ARG A 9 15.91 -14.89 11.76
C ARG A 9 14.89 -15.73 10.99
N ALA A 10 15.34 -16.29 9.88
CA ALA A 10 14.57 -17.17 9.03
C ALA A 10 13.93 -18.34 9.78
N GLU A 11 14.74 -18.99 10.63
CA GLU A 11 14.33 -20.14 11.42
C GLU A 11 13.17 -19.83 12.38
N ASP A 12 13.15 -18.62 12.97
CA ASP A 12 12.06 -18.21 13.86
C ASP A 12 10.73 -18.05 13.09
N LEU A 13 10.78 -17.67 11.80
CA LEU A 13 9.60 -17.58 10.94
C LEU A 13 9.07 -18.97 10.56
N ASP A 14 9.96 -19.89 10.20
CA ASP A 14 9.58 -21.27 9.85
C ASP A 14 8.95 -22.00 11.06
N VAL A 15 9.51 -21.79 12.24
CA VAL A 15 8.92 -22.32 13.50
C VAL A 15 7.55 -21.68 13.77
N ALA A 16 7.41 -20.38 13.54
CA ALA A 16 6.13 -19.70 13.74
C ALA A 16 5.07 -20.21 12.76
N VAL A 17 5.41 -20.37 11.48
CA VAL A 17 4.48 -20.92 10.47
C VAL A 17 4.06 -22.34 10.84
N ALA A 18 4.98 -23.22 11.23
CA ALA A 18 4.65 -24.58 11.66
C ALA A 18 3.70 -24.59 12.87
N ALA A 19 3.90 -23.70 13.85
CA ALA A 19 3.02 -23.57 15.00
C ALA A 19 1.62 -23.06 14.59
N PHE A 20 1.52 -22.12 13.63
CA PHE A 20 0.23 -21.65 13.11
C PHE A 20 -0.49 -22.72 12.29
N GLU A 21 0.24 -23.54 11.51
CA GLU A 21 -0.33 -24.69 10.79
C GLU A 21 -0.94 -25.69 11.76
N ASP A 22 -0.24 -26.01 12.85
CA ASP A 22 -0.76 -26.91 13.88
C ASP A 22 -1.99 -26.34 14.58
N ALA A 23 -1.98 -25.06 14.95
CA ALA A 23 -3.13 -24.39 15.54
C ALA A 23 -4.34 -24.41 14.58
N ALA A 24 -4.15 -24.07 13.31
CA ALA A 24 -5.22 -24.07 12.30
C ALA A 24 -5.79 -25.48 12.09
N ARG A 25 -4.93 -26.51 12.03
CA ARG A 25 -5.34 -27.92 11.86
C ARG A 25 -6.16 -28.43 13.04
N GLN A 26 -5.85 -27.98 14.24
CA GLN A 26 -6.57 -28.40 15.47
C GLN A 26 -7.84 -27.59 15.69
N THR A 27 -8.07 -26.52 14.93
CA THR A 27 -9.23 -25.64 15.11
C THR A 27 -10.48 -26.23 14.43
N PRO A 28 -11.55 -26.54 15.20
CA PRO A 28 -12.79 -27.03 14.64
C PRO A 28 -13.46 -26.01 13.69
N PRO A 29 -14.24 -26.46 12.70
CA PRO A 29 -14.89 -25.55 11.72
C PRO A 29 -15.76 -24.44 12.34
N ASN A 30 -16.36 -24.70 13.50
CA ASN A 30 -17.25 -23.75 14.20
C ASN A 30 -16.58 -23.10 15.42
N SER A 31 -15.24 -23.17 15.55
CA SER A 31 -14.53 -22.54 16.66
C SER A 31 -14.54 -21.02 16.52
N PRO A 32 -14.75 -20.26 17.61
CA PRO A 32 -14.58 -18.82 17.61
C PRO A 32 -13.13 -18.41 17.28
N ASP A 33 -12.15 -19.27 17.52
CA ASP A 33 -10.74 -19.01 17.27
C ASP A 33 -10.35 -19.22 15.78
N ARG A 34 -11.29 -19.72 14.96
CA ARG A 34 -11.02 -20.04 13.56
C ARG A 34 -10.49 -18.83 12.79
N LEU A 35 -11.17 -17.70 12.88
CA LEU A 35 -10.78 -16.46 12.21
C LEU A 35 -9.35 -16.07 12.61
N THR A 36 -9.04 -16.04 13.89
CA THR A 36 -7.73 -15.63 14.41
C THR A 36 -6.63 -16.61 14.00
N ASN A 37 -6.84 -17.92 14.16
CA ASN A 37 -5.81 -18.93 13.89
C ASN A 37 -5.47 -19.00 12.38
N PHE A 38 -6.48 -18.97 11.52
CA PHE A 38 -6.24 -18.98 10.07
C PHE A 38 -5.70 -17.64 9.55
N ASN A 39 -6.10 -16.50 10.13
CA ASN A 39 -5.50 -15.22 9.80
C ASN A 39 -4.01 -15.17 10.19
N ASN A 40 -3.64 -15.68 11.37
CA ASN A 40 -2.24 -15.77 11.80
C ASN A 40 -1.41 -16.67 10.89
N LEU A 41 -1.97 -17.82 10.48
CA LEU A 41 -1.33 -18.69 9.50
C LEU A 41 -1.08 -17.97 8.18
N GLY A 42 -2.08 -17.28 7.64
CA GLY A 42 -1.96 -16.48 6.43
C GLY A 42 -0.88 -15.40 6.52
N ILE A 43 -0.81 -14.69 7.66
CA ILE A 43 0.23 -13.67 7.91
C ILE A 43 1.63 -14.30 7.92
N GLY A 44 1.81 -15.43 8.60
CA GLY A 44 3.09 -16.14 8.65
C GLY A 44 3.55 -16.62 7.27
N LEU A 45 2.64 -17.24 6.51
CA LEU A 45 2.91 -17.72 5.15
C LEU A 45 3.25 -16.57 4.19
N ARG A 46 2.49 -15.46 4.24
CA ARG A 46 2.79 -14.26 3.44
C ARG A 46 4.13 -13.63 3.80
N ALA A 47 4.50 -13.62 5.09
CA ALA A 47 5.81 -13.16 5.52
C ALA A 47 6.93 -14.07 4.99
N ARG A 48 6.73 -15.41 4.97
CA ARG A 48 7.68 -16.37 4.41
C ARG A 48 7.81 -16.23 2.91
N TYR A 49 6.70 -16.04 2.19
CA TYR A 49 6.71 -15.66 0.78
C TYR A 49 7.52 -14.38 0.53
N GLY A 50 7.31 -13.31 1.30
CA GLY A 50 8.03 -12.04 1.14
C GLY A 50 9.56 -12.18 1.25
N ARG A 51 10.03 -13.21 1.95
CA ARG A 51 11.47 -13.51 2.09
C ARG A 51 12.00 -14.47 1.02
N SER A 52 11.25 -15.51 0.70
CA SER A 52 11.67 -16.61 -0.18
C SER A 52 11.29 -16.41 -1.64
N GLY A 53 10.22 -15.66 -1.90
CA GLY A 53 9.57 -15.60 -3.22
C GLY A 53 8.78 -16.86 -3.58
N ASP A 54 8.59 -17.82 -2.64
CA ASP A 54 7.89 -19.08 -2.93
C ASP A 54 6.40 -18.85 -3.12
N LEU A 55 5.92 -19.03 -4.34
CA LEU A 55 4.50 -18.86 -4.70
C LEU A 55 3.58 -19.90 -4.02
N ASN A 56 4.11 -21.03 -3.53
CA ASN A 56 3.33 -21.98 -2.76
C ASN A 56 2.91 -21.35 -1.41
N ASP A 57 3.81 -20.62 -0.76
CA ASP A 57 3.51 -19.90 0.47
C ASP A 57 2.44 -18.82 0.24
N LEU A 58 2.53 -18.10 -0.87
CA LEU A 58 1.53 -17.09 -1.21
C LEU A 58 0.15 -17.73 -1.48
N SER A 59 0.12 -18.87 -2.17
CA SER A 59 -1.12 -19.61 -2.44
C SER A 59 -1.73 -20.15 -1.15
N ALA A 60 -0.92 -20.74 -0.28
CA ALA A 60 -1.36 -21.22 1.03
C ALA A 60 -1.84 -20.08 1.95
N ALA A 61 -1.21 -18.89 1.87
CA ALA A 61 -1.66 -17.70 2.60
C ALA A 61 -3.06 -17.26 2.14
N LEU A 62 -3.33 -17.25 0.84
CA LEU A 62 -4.65 -16.93 0.29
C LEU A 62 -5.72 -17.92 0.77
N GLU A 63 -5.43 -19.22 0.76
CA GLU A 63 -6.33 -20.26 1.27
C GLU A 63 -6.59 -20.08 2.78
N ALA A 64 -5.56 -19.75 3.55
CA ALA A 64 -5.69 -19.50 4.97
C ALA A 64 -6.57 -18.27 5.25
N PHE A 65 -6.38 -17.15 4.57
CA PHE A 65 -7.22 -15.96 4.73
C PHE A 65 -8.67 -16.23 4.32
N GLN A 66 -8.90 -16.98 3.24
CA GLN A 66 -10.25 -17.38 2.86
C GLN A 66 -10.89 -18.26 3.92
N ALA A 67 -10.17 -19.25 4.44
CA ALA A 67 -10.66 -20.12 5.52
C ALA A 67 -10.93 -19.36 6.83
N ALA A 68 -10.20 -18.28 7.10
CA ALA A 68 -10.47 -17.37 8.21
C ALA A 68 -11.82 -16.65 8.05
N LEU A 69 -12.13 -16.22 6.81
CA LEU A 69 -13.34 -15.48 6.51
C LEU A 69 -14.59 -16.40 6.46
N ASP A 70 -14.40 -17.67 6.12
CA ASP A 70 -15.48 -18.66 6.03
C ASP A 70 -16.14 -18.86 7.40
N GLY A 71 -17.44 -18.53 7.47
CA GLY A 71 -18.23 -18.65 8.69
C GLY A 71 -17.99 -17.56 9.75
N SER A 72 -17.10 -16.59 9.50
CA SER A 72 -16.89 -15.45 10.41
C SER A 72 -18.06 -14.48 10.34
N PRO A 73 -18.54 -13.94 11.49
CA PRO A 73 -19.59 -12.92 11.50
C PRO A 73 -19.17 -11.68 10.72
N VAL A 74 -20.07 -11.09 9.93
CA VAL A 74 -19.82 -9.89 9.14
C VAL A 74 -19.42 -8.70 10.03
N THR A 75 -19.88 -8.68 11.28
CA THR A 75 -19.62 -7.60 12.25
C THR A 75 -18.36 -7.85 13.09
N SER A 76 -17.58 -8.92 12.85
CA SER A 76 -16.37 -9.17 13.63
C SER A 76 -15.29 -8.13 13.28
N PRO A 77 -14.70 -7.45 14.28
CA PRO A 77 -13.58 -6.52 14.03
C PRO A 77 -12.38 -7.18 13.34
N ASP A 78 -12.10 -8.45 13.70
CA ASP A 78 -10.98 -9.22 13.13
C ASP A 78 -11.21 -9.56 11.65
N ARG A 79 -12.47 -9.54 11.18
CA ARG A 79 -12.81 -9.77 9.77
C ARG A 79 -12.18 -8.73 8.87
N ALA A 80 -12.18 -7.46 9.27
CA ALA A 80 -11.57 -6.38 8.50
C ALA A 80 -10.07 -6.62 8.27
N GLN A 81 -9.36 -7.10 9.30
CA GLN A 81 -7.94 -7.43 9.19
C GLN A 81 -7.70 -8.61 8.24
N ALA A 82 -8.49 -9.68 8.33
CA ALA A 82 -8.37 -10.83 7.44
C ALA A 82 -8.66 -10.45 5.97
N LEU A 83 -9.70 -9.65 5.72
CA LEU A 83 -10.03 -9.12 4.40
C LEU A 83 -8.90 -8.25 3.84
N ASN A 84 -8.35 -7.36 4.66
CA ASN A 84 -7.23 -6.51 4.25
C ASN A 84 -5.98 -7.35 3.91
N ASN A 85 -5.67 -8.36 4.70
CA ASN A 85 -4.56 -9.29 4.44
C ASN A 85 -4.78 -10.14 3.18
N LEU A 86 -6.02 -10.59 2.94
CA LEU A 86 -6.41 -11.27 1.70
C LEU A 86 -6.17 -10.36 0.50
N GLY A 87 -6.63 -9.11 0.55
CA GLY A 87 -6.42 -8.12 -0.50
C GLY A 87 -4.95 -7.88 -0.82
N LEU A 88 -4.11 -7.70 0.20
CA LEU A 88 -2.66 -7.55 0.03
C LEU A 88 -2.01 -8.80 -0.62
N SER A 89 -2.43 -10.00 -0.23
CA SER A 89 -1.90 -11.23 -0.81
C SER A 89 -2.33 -11.42 -2.27
N LEU A 90 -3.55 -11.02 -2.62
CA LEU A 90 -4.04 -11.00 -4.00
C LEU A 90 -3.27 -9.98 -4.84
N GLN A 91 -2.96 -8.80 -4.30
CA GLN A 91 -2.10 -7.81 -4.97
C GLN A 91 -0.69 -8.38 -5.23
N ASN A 92 -0.08 -9.04 -4.24
CA ASN A 92 1.21 -9.70 -4.42
C ASN A 92 1.15 -10.76 -5.54
N ARG A 93 0.08 -11.55 -5.62
CA ARG A 93 -0.08 -12.55 -6.69
C ARG A 93 -0.28 -11.89 -8.04
N TYR A 94 -1.04 -10.80 -8.10
CA TYR A 94 -1.16 -9.99 -9.31
C TYR A 94 0.20 -9.46 -9.79
N GLU A 95 1.04 -8.94 -8.91
CA GLU A 95 2.37 -8.42 -9.24
C GLU A 95 3.27 -9.50 -9.86
N GLN A 96 3.12 -10.75 -9.41
CA GLN A 96 3.90 -11.87 -9.92
C GLN A 96 3.35 -12.47 -11.22
N GLN A 97 2.04 -12.56 -11.35
CA GLN A 97 1.39 -13.33 -12.42
C GLN A 97 0.62 -12.47 -13.43
N GLY A 98 0.32 -11.21 -13.08
CA GLY A 98 -0.37 -10.27 -13.96
C GLY A 98 -1.86 -10.54 -14.19
N HIS A 99 -2.48 -11.44 -13.43
CA HIS A 99 -3.88 -11.80 -13.60
C HIS A 99 -4.81 -10.71 -13.05
N LEU A 100 -5.52 -10.00 -13.90
CA LEU A 100 -6.43 -8.91 -13.49
C LEU A 100 -7.51 -9.36 -12.50
N GLN A 101 -7.90 -10.63 -12.54
CA GLN A 101 -8.87 -11.20 -11.60
C GLN A 101 -8.40 -11.09 -10.14
N ASP A 102 -7.09 -11.23 -9.89
CA ASP A 102 -6.53 -11.07 -8.55
C ASP A 102 -6.65 -9.63 -8.07
N LEU A 103 -6.41 -8.68 -8.97
CA LEU A 103 -6.53 -7.26 -8.66
C LEU A 103 -7.99 -6.86 -8.41
N ASP A 104 -8.94 -7.39 -9.20
CA ASP A 104 -10.37 -7.19 -8.98
C ASP A 104 -10.82 -7.76 -7.62
N ALA A 105 -10.38 -8.98 -7.29
CA ALA A 105 -10.66 -9.61 -6.01
C ALA A 105 -10.02 -8.85 -4.82
N ALA A 106 -8.80 -8.33 -4.98
CA ALA A 106 -8.13 -7.50 -3.98
C ALA A 106 -8.93 -6.22 -3.67
N ILE A 107 -9.41 -5.53 -4.71
CA ILE A 107 -10.23 -4.32 -4.55
C ILE A 107 -11.53 -4.63 -3.81
N ILE A 108 -12.18 -5.76 -4.12
CA ILE A 108 -13.38 -6.21 -3.40
C ILE A 108 -13.06 -6.45 -1.93
N ALA A 109 -12.00 -7.21 -1.64
CA ALA A 109 -11.60 -7.51 -0.27
C ALA A 109 -11.26 -6.23 0.53
N HIS A 110 -10.55 -5.27 -0.06
CA HIS A 110 -10.25 -4.00 0.61
C HIS A 110 -11.51 -3.15 0.83
N ARG A 111 -12.49 -3.13 -0.09
CA ARG A 111 -13.76 -2.43 0.11
C ARG A 111 -14.53 -3.03 1.28
N GLU A 112 -14.67 -4.35 1.31
CA GLU A 112 -15.31 -5.03 2.44
C GLU A 112 -14.56 -4.77 3.77
N ALA A 113 -13.22 -4.74 3.75
CA ALA A 113 -12.44 -4.38 4.93
C ALA A 113 -12.77 -2.96 5.42
N VAL A 114 -12.87 -1.98 4.51
CA VAL A 114 -13.30 -0.61 4.85
C VAL A 114 -14.69 -0.62 5.48
N ASP A 115 -15.64 -1.38 4.93
CA ASP A 115 -17.01 -1.44 5.43
C ASP A 115 -17.11 -2.11 6.82
N CYS A 116 -16.19 -3.03 7.13
CA CYS A 116 -16.11 -3.69 8.44
C CYS A 116 -15.39 -2.87 9.52
N THR A 117 -14.70 -1.78 9.15
CA THR A 117 -13.95 -0.96 10.12
C THR A 117 -14.78 0.20 10.70
N PRO A 118 -14.58 0.59 11.97
CA PRO A 118 -15.22 1.79 12.53
C PRO A 118 -14.88 3.05 11.74
N ALA A 119 -15.85 3.96 11.61
CA ALA A 119 -15.73 5.13 10.72
C ALA A 119 -14.52 6.04 11.02
N ASN A 120 -14.11 6.15 12.29
CA ASN A 120 -13.04 7.04 12.74
C ASN A 120 -11.84 6.26 13.32
N SER A 121 -11.46 5.12 12.70
CA SER A 121 -10.36 4.30 13.17
C SER A 121 -9.13 4.41 12.25
N LEU A 122 -7.95 4.20 12.83
CA LEU A 122 -6.71 4.05 12.06
C LEU A 122 -6.75 2.82 11.14
N ASP A 123 -7.41 1.75 11.57
CA ASP A 123 -7.58 0.55 10.74
C ASP A 123 -8.34 0.86 9.46
N ARG A 124 -9.36 1.74 9.54
CA ARG A 124 -10.06 2.22 8.35
C ARG A 124 -9.13 3.00 7.41
N ALA A 125 -8.25 3.85 7.95
CA ALA A 125 -7.27 4.57 7.14
C ALA A 125 -6.30 3.62 6.43
N ILE A 126 -5.86 2.55 7.09
CA ILE A 126 -5.03 1.50 6.48
C ILE A 126 -5.77 0.80 5.35
N CYS A 127 -7.03 0.38 5.58
CA CYS A 127 -7.85 -0.28 4.56
C CYS A 127 -8.10 0.64 3.35
N LEU A 128 -8.40 1.93 3.59
CA LEU A 128 -8.58 2.95 2.54
C LEU A 128 -7.28 3.17 1.74
N SER A 129 -6.13 3.23 2.41
CA SER A 129 -4.83 3.34 1.74
C SER A 129 -4.58 2.17 0.78
N ASN A 130 -4.84 0.94 1.23
CA ASN A 130 -4.66 -0.27 0.43
C ASN A 130 -5.70 -0.38 -0.71
N LEU A 131 -6.95 0.04 -0.46
CA LEU A 131 -7.96 0.16 -1.50
C LEU A 131 -7.51 1.11 -2.61
N GLY A 132 -7.01 2.29 -2.24
CA GLY A 132 -6.50 3.27 -3.19
C GLY A 132 -5.33 2.71 -4.02
N PHE A 133 -4.43 1.95 -3.40
CA PHE A 133 -3.33 1.30 -4.10
C PHE A 133 -3.82 0.26 -5.13
N GLY A 134 -4.76 -0.60 -4.74
CA GLY A 134 -5.37 -1.58 -5.65
C GLY A 134 -6.09 -0.93 -6.83
N LEU A 135 -6.87 0.13 -6.58
CA LEU A 135 -7.57 0.89 -7.62
C LEU A 135 -6.59 1.57 -8.58
N ARG A 136 -5.52 2.20 -8.09
CA ARG A 136 -4.46 2.78 -8.93
C ARG A 136 -3.78 1.73 -9.80
N ASN A 137 -3.45 0.56 -9.25
CA ASN A 137 -2.85 -0.53 -10.02
C ASN A 137 -3.80 -0.99 -11.15
N ARG A 138 -5.10 -1.08 -10.88
CA ARG A 138 -6.08 -1.41 -11.92
C ARG A 138 -6.21 -0.31 -12.96
N PHE A 139 -6.20 0.95 -12.55
CA PHE A 139 -6.14 2.09 -13.49
C PHE A 139 -4.93 1.99 -14.41
N THR A 140 -3.74 1.74 -13.88
CA THR A 140 -2.51 1.63 -14.69
C THR A 140 -2.62 0.56 -15.78
N ARG A 141 -3.37 -0.52 -15.52
CA ARG A 141 -3.56 -1.61 -16.49
C ARG A 141 -4.72 -1.41 -17.45
N THR A 142 -5.79 -0.78 -16.99
CA THR A 142 -7.07 -0.71 -17.72
C THR A 142 -7.42 0.68 -18.22
N GLN A 143 -6.71 1.71 -17.77
CA GLN A 143 -6.98 3.13 -18.00
C GLN A 143 -8.42 3.57 -17.61
N ARG A 144 -9.03 2.85 -16.65
CA ARG A 144 -10.39 3.14 -16.18
C ARG A 144 -10.36 4.36 -15.24
N GLN A 145 -10.84 5.50 -15.73
CA GLN A 145 -10.80 6.79 -15.02
C GLN A 145 -11.53 6.79 -13.66
N SER A 146 -12.59 5.97 -13.54
CA SER A 146 -13.26 5.81 -12.24
C SER A 146 -12.33 5.26 -11.17
N ASP A 147 -11.40 4.36 -11.53
CA ASP A 147 -10.48 3.76 -10.57
C ASP A 147 -9.48 4.79 -10.04
N LEU A 148 -8.95 5.66 -10.91
CA LEU A 148 -8.06 6.74 -10.49
C LEU A 148 -8.74 7.74 -9.56
N ARG A 149 -9.97 8.15 -9.90
CA ARG A 149 -10.78 9.04 -9.06
C ARG A 149 -11.08 8.41 -7.70
N ASP A 150 -11.52 7.14 -7.69
CA ASP A 150 -11.88 6.43 -6.47
C ASP A 150 -10.63 6.16 -5.61
N ALA A 151 -9.45 5.94 -6.20
CA ALA A 151 -8.18 5.83 -5.49
C ALA A 151 -7.82 7.12 -4.76
N MET A 152 -7.89 8.28 -5.45
CA MET A 152 -7.62 9.58 -4.83
C MET A 152 -8.59 9.90 -3.70
N ASN A 153 -9.88 9.56 -3.86
CA ASN A 153 -10.86 9.74 -2.79
C ASN A 153 -10.53 8.88 -1.58
N ALA A 154 -10.19 7.60 -1.79
CA ALA A 154 -9.80 6.71 -0.69
C ALA A 154 -8.56 7.23 0.07
N TRP A 155 -7.57 7.79 -0.60
CA TRP A 155 -6.40 8.38 0.07
C TRP A 155 -6.73 9.68 0.80
N ARG A 156 -7.60 10.55 0.24
CA ARG A 156 -8.07 11.76 0.94
C ARG A 156 -8.85 11.39 2.21
N ASP A 157 -9.72 10.39 2.13
CA ASP A 157 -10.45 9.87 3.28
C ASP A 157 -9.50 9.28 4.33
N ALA A 158 -8.44 8.57 3.91
CA ALA A 158 -7.41 8.05 4.81
C ALA A 158 -6.64 9.18 5.51
N ILE A 159 -6.26 10.26 4.80
CA ILE A 159 -5.59 11.43 5.38
C ILE A 159 -6.46 12.08 6.47
N ALA A 160 -7.76 12.17 6.25
CA ALA A 160 -8.69 12.77 7.22
C ALA A 160 -8.82 11.95 8.53
N LEU A 161 -8.39 10.69 8.54
CA LEU A 161 -8.49 9.78 9.69
C LEU A 161 -7.20 9.66 10.48
N VAL A 162 -6.06 10.08 9.94
CA VAL A 162 -4.76 9.89 10.59
C VAL A 162 -4.30 11.17 11.30
N PRO A 163 -3.55 11.07 12.42
CA PRO A 163 -2.93 12.21 13.08
C PRO A 163 -1.96 12.97 12.15
N ALA A 164 -1.72 14.25 12.45
CA ALA A 164 -0.83 15.11 11.66
C ALA A 164 0.64 14.66 11.63
N ASP A 165 1.06 13.85 12.59
CA ASP A 165 2.39 13.24 12.69
C ASP A 165 2.43 11.78 12.24
N SER A 166 1.36 11.31 11.58
CA SER A 166 1.24 9.91 11.15
C SER A 166 2.32 9.54 10.12
N PRO A 167 3.00 8.41 10.30
CA PRO A 167 3.94 7.87 9.31
C PRO A 167 3.29 7.47 7.98
N MET A 168 1.96 7.44 7.92
CA MET A 168 1.22 7.16 6.68
C MET A 168 1.15 8.38 5.75
N LEU A 169 1.17 9.61 6.29
CA LEU A 169 0.95 10.84 5.53
C LEU A 169 1.88 11.00 4.32
N PRO A 170 3.20 10.79 4.45
CA PRO A 170 4.10 10.95 3.30
C PRO A 170 3.73 10.05 2.12
N GLY A 171 3.34 8.81 2.40
CA GLY A 171 2.90 7.86 1.37
C GLY A 171 1.56 8.26 0.73
N LEU A 172 0.59 8.68 1.55
CA LEU A 172 -0.73 9.10 1.08
C LEU A 172 -0.65 10.35 0.19
N TYR A 173 0.09 11.37 0.61
CA TYR A 173 0.31 12.57 -0.20
C TYR A 173 1.04 12.26 -1.51
N ASN A 174 2.09 11.43 -1.47
CA ASN A 174 2.81 11.02 -2.67
C ASN A 174 1.91 10.27 -3.67
N ASN A 175 1.01 9.42 -3.17
CA ASN A 175 0.05 8.70 -4.02
C ASN A 175 -0.97 9.64 -4.66
N ILE A 176 -1.47 10.63 -3.93
CA ILE A 176 -2.37 11.68 -4.47
C ILE A 176 -1.64 12.47 -5.55
N GLY A 177 -0.41 12.94 -5.28
CA GLY A 177 0.39 13.66 -6.25
C GLY A 177 0.59 12.88 -7.55
N THR A 178 0.94 11.59 -7.44
CA THR A 178 1.07 10.69 -8.60
C THR A 178 -0.25 10.54 -9.35
N GLY A 179 -1.36 10.37 -8.64
CA GLY A 179 -2.69 10.26 -9.26
C GLY A 179 -3.10 11.52 -10.03
N LEU A 180 -2.82 12.68 -9.45
CA LEU A 180 -3.08 13.99 -10.08
C LEU A 180 -2.18 14.21 -11.30
N GLY A 181 -0.89 13.86 -11.22
CA GLY A 181 0.03 13.90 -12.35
C GLY A 181 -0.44 13.01 -13.51
N ASN A 182 -0.92 11.80 -13.23
CA ASN A 182 -1.51 10.94 -14.25
C ASN A 182 -2.77 11.57 -14.88
N ARG A 183 -3.64 12.18 -14.07
CA ARG A 183 -4.84 12.86 -14.58
C ARG A 183 -4.47 14.08 -15.43
N TYR A 184 -3.48 14.85 -15.01
CA TYR A 184 -2.94 15.95 -15.80
C TYR A 184 -2.40 15.47 -17.17
N ALA A 185 -1.64 14.39 -17.19
CA ALA A 185 -1.10 13.84 -18.44
C ALA A 185 -2.19 13.46 -19.45
N GLU A 186 -3.38 13.12 -19.00
CA GLU A 186 -4.51 12.76 -19.86
C GLU A 186 -5.41 13.96 -20.21
N THR A 187 -5.63 14.86 -19.26
CA THR A 187 -6.61 15.95 -19.39
C THR A 187 -6.00 17.26 -19.79
N GLY A 188 -4.70 17.45 -19.49
CA GLY A 188 -4.00 18.73 -19.65
C GLY A 188 -4.48 19.83 -18.67
N LEU A 189 -5.27 19.50 -17.64
CA LEU A 189 -5.81 20.48 -16.70
C LEU A 189 -4.71 21.01 -15.77
N PRO A 190 -4.36 22.33 -15.84
CA PRO A 190 -3.27 22.89 -15.03
C PRO A 190 -3.49 22.76 -13.53
N GLU A 191 -4.73 22.78 -13.08
CA GLU A 191 -5.13 22.66 -11.67
C GLU A 191 -4.69 21.30 -11.09
N ASP A 192 -4.73 20.24 -11.89
CA ASP A 192 -4.27 18.92 -11.48
C ASP A 192 -2.76 18.87 -11.25
N LEU A 193 -2.01 19.58 -12.09
CA LEU A 193 -0.57 19.70 -11.96
C LEU A 193 -0.19 20.54 -10.73
N ASP A 194 -0.89 21.64 -10.48
CA ASP A 194 -0.67 22.47 -9.30
C ASP A 194 -0.97 21.71 -8.00
N GLU A 195 -2.08 20.97 -7.94
CA GLU A 195 -2.42 20.13 -6.78
C GLU A 195 -1.44 18.93 -6.64
N SER A 196 -0.93 18.39 -7.75
CA SER A 196 0.11 17.34 -7.75
C SER A 196 1.40 17.83 -7.09
N ILE A 197 1.89 19.00 -7.49
CA ILE A 197 3.08 19.64 -6.90
C ILE A 197 2.88 19.86 -5.40
N ALA A 198 1.77 20.48 -5.00
CA ALA A 198 1.46 20.72 -3.59
C ALA A 198 1.40 19.41 -2.78
N SER A 199 0.89 18.33 -3.37
CA SER A 199 0.83 17.02 -2.73
C SER A 199 2.23 16.41 -2.55
N PHE A 200 3.12 16.53 -3.53
CA PHE A 200 4.51 16.07 -3.39
C PHE A 200 5.29 16.90 -2.37
N GLU A 201 5.08 18.23 -2.32
CA GLU A 201 5.67 19.10 -1.31
C GLU A 201 5.22 18.67 0.11
N ALA A 202 3.92 18.39 0.31
CA ALA A 202 3.40 17.88 1.57
C ALA A 202 3.97 16.49 1.92
N ALA A 203 4.15 15.62 0.93
CA ALA A 203 4.79 14.33 1.13
C ALA A 203 6.23 14.47 1.62
N ILE A 204 7.01 15.37 1.02
CA ILE A 204 8.41 15.65 1.40
C ILE A 204 8.45 16.26 2.81
N ALA A 205 7.63 17.28 3.08
CA ALA A 205 7.60 17.98 4.38
C ALA A 205 7.26 17.04 5.55
N SER A 206 6.48 15.98 5.31
CA SER A 206 6.12 14.96 6.31
C SER A 206 7.04 13.73 6.30
N THR A 207 8.13 13.74 5.50
CA THR A 207 9.09 12.64 5.41
C THR A 207 10.31 12.94 6.29
N ASP A 208 10.76 11.93 7.04
CA ASP A 208 12.04 12.03 7.76
C ASP A 208 13.20 12.21 6.76
N SER A 209 14.15 13.11 7.10
CA SER A 209 15.30 13.43 6.25
C SER A 209 16.20 12.21 5.96
N GLU A 210 16.25 11.24 6.87
CA GLU A 210 17.01 10.00 6.72
C GLU A 210 16.21 8.88 6.03
N SER A 211 14.96 9.15 5.63
CA SER A 211 14.10 8.14 5.01
C SER A 211 14.60 7.73 3.63
N PRO A 212 14.81 6.44 3.36
CA PRO A 212 15.17 5.95 2.02
C PRO A 212 14.18 6.34 0.92
N SER A 213 12.92 6.63 1.29
CA SER A 213 11.88 7.02 0.33
C SER A 213 11.88 8.52 -0.02
N LEU A 214 12.71 9.33 0.64
CA LEU A 214 12.79 10.77 0.37
C LEU A 214 13.27 11.05 -1.07
N SER A 215 14.29 10.35 -1.53
CA SER A 215 14.82 10.47 -2.90
C SER A 215 13.74 10.26 -3.97
N GLY A 216 12.90 9.22 -3.81
CA GLY A 216 11.79 8.98 -4.75
C GLY A 216 10.73 10.08 -4.76
N ARG A 217 10.41 10.66 -3.58
CA ARG A 217 9.45 11.77 -3.46
C ARG A 217 10.01 13.05 -4.07
N LEU A 218 11.28 13.35 -3.85
CA LEU A 218 11.99 14.46 -4.50
C LEU A 218 11.98 14.30 -6.02
N SER A 219 12.23 13.08 -6.52
CA SER A 219 12.18 12.80 -7.97
C SER A 219 10.79 13.09 -8.55
N ASN A 220 9.72 12.67 -7.85
CA ASN A 220 8.35 12.93 -8.30
C ASN A 220 8.04 14.44 -8.33
N LEU A 221 8.46 15.21 -7.32
CA LEU A 221 8.31 16.67 -7.32
C LEU A 221 9.09 17.32 -8.46
N GLY A 222 10.35 16.91 -8.66
CA GLY A 222 11.19 17.44 -9.73
C GLY A 222 10.58 17.24 -11.11
N LEU A 223 9.99 16.08 -11.38
CA LEU A 223 9.29 15.80 -12.63
C LEU A 223 8.02 16.66 -12.78
N ALA A 224 7.22 16.81 -11.75
CA ALA A 224 6.03 17.66 -11.77
C ALA A 224 6.37 19.14 -12.00
N LEU A 225 7.46 19.65 -11.42
CA LEU A 225 7.96 21.00 -11.68
C LEU A 225 8.46 21.17 -13.12
N HIS A 226 9.06 20.14 -13.71
CA HIS A 226 9.45 20.13 -15.13
C HIS A 226 8.22 20.21 -16.04
N ASP A 227 7.17 19.44 -15.75
CA ASP A 227 5.92 19.49 -16.49
C ASP A 227 5.28 20.90 -16.39
N ARG A 228 5.35 21.53 -15.23
CA ARG A 228 4.89 22.91 -15.02
C ARG A 228 5.71 23.93 -15.79
N TYR A 229 7.05 23.72 -15.91
CA TYR A 229 7.88 24.51 -16.79
C TYR A 229 7.46 24.35 -18.27
N THR A 230 7.23 23.13 -18.69
CA THR A 230 6.78 22.83 -20.06
C THR A 230 5.46 23.52 -20.40
N LEU A 231 4.54 23.58 -19.42
CA LEU A 231 3.26 24.25 -19.55
C LEU A 231 3.38 25.78 -19.57
N THR A 232 4.23 26.36 -18.69
CA THR A 232 4.22 27.81 -18.41
C THR A 232 5.38 28.59 -19.02
N GLY A 233 6.48 27.91 -19.38
CA GLY A 233 7.74 28.55 -19.80
C GLY A 233 8.50 29.28 -18.69
N LYS A 234 8.04 29.22 -17.42
CA LYS A 234 8.66 29.94 -16.30
C LYS A 234 9.94 29.27 -15.84
N LEU A 235 11.08 29.96 -15.97
CA LEU A 235 12.40 29.44 -15.57
C LEU A 235 12.49 29.06 -14.09
N ASP A 236 11.71 29.68 -13.21
CA ASP A 236 11.70 29.32 -11.79
C ASP A 236 11.27 27.85 -11.59
N ASN A 237 10.32 27.36 -12.40
CA ASN A 237 9.91 25.95 -12.34
C ASN A 237 11.02 25.01 -12.83
N LEU A 238 11.77 25.41 -13.86
CA LEU A 238 12.92 24.64 -14.36
C LEU A 238 14.04 24.59 -13.33
N ASN A 239 14.37 25.75 -12.75
CA ASN A 239 15.40 25.82 -11.70
C ASN A 239 15.00 25.00 -10.46
N GLY A 240 13.74 25.07 -10.05
CA GLY A 240 13.19 24.24 -8.98
C GLY A 240 13.26 22.75 -9.30
N SER A 241 12.91 22.34 -10.51
CA SER A 241 13.03 20.95 -10.98
C SER A 241 14.49 20.46 -10.88
N ILE A 242 15.45 21.22 -11.41
CA ILE A 242 16.87 20.85 -11.38
C ILE A 242 17.35 20.68 -9.93
N ALA A 243 17.12 21.67 -9.07
CA ALA A 243 17.54 21.63 -7.68
C ALA A 243 16.93 20.42 -6.95
N THR A 244 15.65 20.15 -7.13
CA THR A 244 14.96 19.02 -6.48
C THR A 244 15.48 17.67 -6.97
N LEU A 245 15.81 17.55 -8.28
CA LEU A 245 16.39 16.31 -8.81
C LEU A 245 17.84 16.09 -8.36
N GLU A 246 18.63 17.17 -8.22
CA GLU A 246 19.98 17.10 -7.63
C GLU A 246 19.93 16.64 -6.16
N ASP A 247 18.98 17.14 -5.38
CA ASP A 247 18.72 16.67 -4.01
C ASP A 247 18.31 15.19 -3.98
N ALA A 248 17.47 14.75 -4.90
CA ALA A 248 17.07 13.36 -5.02
C ALA A 248 18.27 12.43 -5.25
N VAL A 249 19.20 12.82 -6.14
CA VAL A 249 20.42 12.08 -6.43
C VAL A 249 21.31 12.02 -5.18
N SER A 250 21.50 13.14 -4.49
CA SER A 250 22.33 13.23 -3.29
C SER A 250 21.84 12.29 -2.19
N HIS A 251 20.52 12.24 -1.95
CA HIS A 251 19.91 11.33 -0.97
C HIS A 251 19.98 9.87 -1.41
N SER A 252 19.92 9.57 -2.69
CA SER A 252 20.08 8.21 -3.21
C SER A 252 21.50 7.67 -2.98
N LEU A 253 22.51 8.50 -3.16
CA LEU A 253 23.92 8.13 -2.98
C LEU A 253 24.28 7.92 -1.50
N SER A 254 23.75 8.76 -0.60
CA SER A 254 24.00 8.64 0.83
C SER A 254 23.39 7.38 1.45
N ASN A 255 22.32 6.86 0.87
CA ASN A 255 21.62 5.65 1.32
C ASN A 255 22.10 4.36 0.62
N SER A 256 23.03 4.42 -0.32
CA SER A 256 23.66 3.23 -0.88
C SER A 256 24.65 2.65 0.11
N PRO A 257 24.56 1.34 0.47
CA PRO A 257 25.60 0.71 1.27
C PRO A 257 26.95 0.87 0.56
N ALA A 258 27.96 1.32 1.32
CA ALA A 258 29.33 1.37 0.81
C ALA A 258 29.73 -0.03 0.32
N VAL A 259 30.08 -0.13 -0.97
CA VAL A 259 30.54 -1.38 -1.62
C VAL A 259 31.89 -1.78 -1.05
#